data_1bad10c67bc540d882901a0764a873e2
#
_entry.id   1bad10c67bc540d882901a0764a873e2
#
_cell.length_a   1.000
_cell.length_b   1.000
_cell.length_c   1.000
_cell.angle_alpha   90.00
_cell.angle_beta   90.00
_cell.angle_gamma   90.00
#
_symmetry.space_group_name_H-M   'P 1'
#
loop_
_entity.id
_entity.type
_entity.pdbx_description
1 polymer ?
#
loop_
_entity_poly.entity_id
_entity_poly.type
_entity_poly.pdbx_seq_one_letter_code
_entity_poly.pdbx_strand_id
1 'polypeptide(L)'
;MGLYSKITDLQKLSRAWEKVRSNNPSAGTDQISCAQFDANSRIELKQLNLELYNHEYRVRPVRFVSLEKEEKVREISLYTMRDKVVQTSIAQELSRIYEPKFSPCVYAYRNDRSAMGAAERIEKEIGSGRYSWIAKTDIESFFDRIRVPLLKRKLERVIKEEDVIEL
;
A
#
# COMPACT_ATOMS: atom_id res chain seq x y z
N MET A 1 -4.13 -17.02 15.60
CA MET A 1 -4.42 -15.57 15.49
C MET A 1 -4.78 -15.28 14.05
N GLY A 2 -5.97 -14.76 13.80
CA GLY A 2 -6.48 -14.46 12.46
C GLY A 2 -5.69 -13.33 11.78
N LEU A 3 -5.91 -13.15 10.50
CA LEU A 3 -5.24 -12.09 9.72
C LEU A 3 -5.73 -10.70 10.17
N TYR A 4 -7.04 -10.55 10.40
CA TYR A 4 -7.62 -9.31 10.93
C TYR A 4 -6.95 -8.90 12.26
N SER A 5 -6.87 -9.84 13.21
CA SER A 5 -6.20 -9.59 14.50
C SER A 5 -4.73 -9.20 14.34
N LYS A 6 -4.04 -9.74 13.32
CA LYS A 6 -2.64 -9.33 13.02
C LYS A 6 -2.56 -7.91 12.48
N ILE A 7 -3.45 -7.55 11.54
CA ILE A 7 -3.50 -6.21 10.93
C ILE A 7 -3.79 -5.15 11.98
N THR A 8 -4.71 -5.45 12.91
CA THR A 8 -5.23 -4.50 13.92
C THR A 8 -4.43 -4.47 15.21
N ASP A 9 -3.46 -5.37 15.39
CA ASP A 9 -2.62 -5.44 16.58
C ASP A 9 -1.85 -4.13 16.83
N LEU A 10 -1.82 -3.66 18.08
CA LEU A 10 -1.20 -2.39 18.45
C LEU A 10 0.29 -2.31 18.08
N GLN A 11 1.05 -3.40 18.23
CA GLN A 11 2.47 -3.42 17.86
C GLN A 11 2.64 -3.33 16.33
N LYS A 12 1.72 -3.94 15.57
CA LYS A 12 1.71 -3.85 14.10
C LYS A 12 1.36 -2.45 13.64
N LEU A 13 0.34 -1.83 14.23
CA LEU A 13 -0.01 -0.44 13.97
C LEU A 13 1.15 0.51 14.32
N SER A 14 1.87 0.25 15.41
CA SER A 14 3.07 1.03 15.75
C SER A 14 4.17 0.92 14.70
N ARG A 15 4.46 -0.29 14.21
CA ARG A 15 5.44 -0.51 13.12
C ARG A 15 4.97 0.12 11.80
N ALA A 16 3.67 0.05 11.52
CA ALA A 16 3.09 0.73 10.36
C ALA A 16 3.26 2.25 10.46
N TRP A 17 3.06 2.81 11.66
CA TRP A 17 3.32 4.23 11.91
C TRP A 17 4.79 4.60 11.68
N GLU A 18 5.74 3.84 12.19
CA GLU A 18 7.16 4.09 11.95
C GLU A 18 7.47 4.16 10.44
N LYS A 19 6.88 3.27 9.65
CA LYS A 19 7.03 3.29 8.19
C LYS A 19 6.36 4.50 7.55
N VAL A 20 5.16 4.88 7.98
CA VAL A 20 4.47 6.09 7.52
C VAL A 20 5.28 7.34 7.85
N ARG A 21 5.74 7.46 9.11
CA ARG A 21 6.52 8.58 9.61
C ARG A 21 7.83 8.78 8.84
N SER A 22 8.53 7.69 8.50
CA SER A 22 9.80 7.76 7.78
C SER A 22 9.69 8.44 6.39
N ASN A 23 8.50 8.44 5.80
CA ASN A 23 8.21 9.09 4.53
C ASN A 23 7.73 10.55 4.67
N ASN A 24 7.55 11.04 5.91
CA ASN A 24 7.04 12.38 6.23
C ASN A 24 5.87 12.83 5.30
N PRO A 25 4.76 12.08 5.26
CA PRO A 25 3.71 12.34 4.29
C PRO A 25 2.90 13.61 4.62
N SER A 26 2.33 14.22 3.60
CA SER A 26 1.41 15.36 3.74
C SER A 26 0.14 14.98 4.48
N ALA A 27 -0.45 15.97 5.19
CA ALA A 27 -1.70 15.83 5.92
C ALA A 27 -2.89 15.54 5.01
N GLY A 28 -3.86 14.78 5.52
CA GLY A 28 -5.16 14.54 4.88
C GLY A 28 -6.16 15.67 5.07
N THR A 29 -7.44 15.32 5.06
CA THR A 29 -8.57 16.26 5.28
C THR A 29 -8.62 16.82 6.70
N ASP A 30 -8.12 16.09 7.68
CA ASP A 30 -8.04 16.50 9.09
C ASP A 30 -6.92 17.51 9.36
N GLN A 31 -6.09 17.79 8.37
CA GLN A 31 -4.95 18.72 8.44
C GLN A 31 -3.91 18.37 9.53
N ILE A 32 -3.98 17.17 10.10
CA ILE A 32 -3.01 16.73 11.10
C ILE A 32 -1.69 16.37 10.36
N SER A 33 -0.64 17.12 10.65
CA SER A 33 0.68 16.87 10.08
C SER A 33 1.33 15.63 10.69
N CYS A 34 2.36 15.10 10.02
CA CYS A 34 3.14 13.97 10.53
C CYS A 34 3.73 14.27 11.93
N ALA A 35 4.25 15.46 12.15
CA ALA A 35 4.82 15.87 13.46
C ALA A 35 3.75 15.96 14.57
N GLN A 36 2.56 16.49 14.26
CA GLN A 36 1.44 16.55 15.22
C GLN A 36 0.94 15.16 15.59
N PHE A 37 0.82 14.27 14.61
CA PHE A 37 0.45 12.88 14.87
C PHE A 37 1.52 12.16 15.69
N ASP A 38 2.80 12.37 15.38
CA ASP A 38 3.92 11.75 16.10
C ASP A 38 3.92 12.12 17.58
N ALA A 39 3.69 13.40 17.89
CA ALA A 39 3.60 13.89 19.27
C ALA A 39 2.51 13.20 20.10
N ASN A 40 1.43 12.73 19.46
CA ASN A 40 0.31 12.05 20.09
C ASN A 40 0.18 10.57 19.69
N SER A 41 1.17 10.03 18.98
CA SER A 41 1.07 8.72 18.32
C SER A 41 0.66 7.57 19.24
N ARG A 42 1.14 7.58 20.50
CA ARG A 42 0.78 6.56 21.49
C ARG A 42 -0.73 6.54 21.79
N ILE A 43 -1.35 7.70 21.87
CA ILE A 43 -2.79 7.84 22.16
C ILE A 43 -3.58 7.50 20.91
N GLU A 44 -3.20 8.08 19.77
CA GLU A 44 -3.85 7.87 18.48
C GLU A 44 -3.85 6.39 18.05
N LEU A 45 -2.73 5.70 18.21
CA LEU A 45 -2.62 4.28 17.87
C LEU A 45 -3.43 3.38 18.79
N LYS A 46 -3.51 3.70 20.09
CA LYS A 46 -4.40 2.97 21.00
C LYS A 46 -5.87 3.17 20.66
N GLN A 47 -6.26 4.40 20.36
CA GLN A 47 -7.63 4.70 19.95
C GLN A 47 -7.96 3.97 18.64
N LEU A 48 -7.08 4.02 17.66
CA LEU A 48 -7.22 3.31 16.39
C LEU A 48 -7.34 1.80 16.57
N ASN A 49 -6.53 1.21 17.45
CA ASN A 49 -6.61 -0.21 17.78
C ASN A 49 -7.97 -0.59 18.39
N LEU A 50 -8.50 0.24 19.31
CA LEU A 50 -9.82 0.02 19.90
C LEU A 50 -10.94 0.11 18.86
N GLU A 51 -10.92 1.13 18.00
CA GLU A 51 -11.91 1.29 16.93
C GLU A 51 -11.89 0.11 15.96
N LEU A 52 -10.69 -0.37 15.59
CA LEU A 52 -10.54 -1.55 14.74
C LEU A 52 -11.04 -2.82 15.48
N TYR A 53 -10.69 -2.99 16.74
CA TYR A 53 -11.13 -4.14 17.54
C TYR A 53 -12.67 -4.20 17.67
N ASN A 54 -13.32 -3.05 17.81
CA ASN A 54 -14.76 -2.94 17.92
C ASN A 54 -15.49 -2.89 16.56
N HIS A 55 -14.77 -2.97 15.43
CA HIS A 55 -15.31 -2.77 14.07
C HIS A 55 -15.98 -1.39 13.85
N GLU A 56 -15.53 -0.39 14.61
CA GLU A 56 -16.03 1.00 14.57
C GLU A 56 -15.19 1.90 13.67
N TYR A 57 -14.00 1.45 13.23
CA TYR A 57 -13.14 2.21 12.35
C TYR A 57 -13.86 2.56 11.05
N ARG A 58 -13.74 3.83 10.63
CA ARG A 58 -14.26 4.32 9.35
C ARG A 58 -13.19 5.14 8.66
N VAL A 59 -12.96 4.85 7.38
CA VAL A 59 -12.06 5.63 6.51
C VAL A 59 -12.59 7.05 6.39
N ARG A 60 -11.71 8.03 6.53
CA ARG A 60 -12.08 9.44 6.38
C ARG A 60 -12.08 9.87 4.92
N PRO A 61 -12.82 10.96 4.57
CA PRO A 61 -12.77 11.51 3.23
C PRO A 61 -11.34 11.81 2.78
N VAL A 62 -11.07 11.60 1.51
CA VAL A 62 -9.75 11.82 0.91
C VAL A 62 -9.64 13.27 0.42
N ARG A 63 -8.50 13.91 0.68
CA ARG A 63 -8.17 15.22 0.10
C ARG A 63 -7.44 15.00 -1.23
N PHE A 64 -7.94 15.60 -2.29
CA PHE A 64 -7.28 15.57 -3.59
C PHE A 64 -6.43 16.84 -3.77
N VAL A 65 -5.24 16.66 -4.31
CA VAL A 65 -4.32 17.75 -4.68
C VAL A 65 -3.81 17.49 -6.08
N SER A 66 -3.98 18.49 -6.95
CA SER A 66 -3.45 18.45 -8.31
C SER A 66 -1.99 18.85 -8.32
N LEU A 67 -1.13 18.01 -8.87
CA LEU A 67 0.27 18.34 -9.14
C LEU A 67 0.48 18.44 -10.64
N GLU A 68 1.00 19.58 -11.08
CA GLU A 68 1.45 19.78 -12.44
C GLU A 68 2.90 19.29 -12.57
N LYS A 69 3.14 18.33 -13.44
CA LYS A 69 4.47 17.84 -13.77
C LYS A 69 4.55 17.53 -15.26
N GLU A 70 5.51 18.15 -15.97
CA GLU A 70 5.80 17.88 -17.37
C GLU A 70 4.54 17.95 -18.27
N GLU A 71 3.79 19.05 -18.18
CA GLU A 71 2.53 19.30 -18.92
C GLU A 71 1.37 18.33 -18.61
N LYS A 72 1.52 17.49 -17.58
CA LYS A 72 0.46 16.58 -17.12
C LYS A 72 0.02 16.95 -15.71
N VAL A 73 -1.29 17.12 -15.55
CA VAL A 73 -1.91 17.26 -14.22
C VAL A 73 -2.15 15.87 -13.66
N ARG A 74 -1.64 15.62 -12.45
CA ARG A 74 -1.93 14.39 -11.70
C ARG A 74 -2.63 14.72 -10.41
N GLU A 75 -3.75 14.07 -10.18
CA GLU A 75 -4.43 14.14 -8.87
C GLU A 75 -3.77 13.16 -7.90
N ILE A 76 -3.40 13.67 -6.73
CA ILE A 76 -2.84 12.86 -5.65
C ILE A 76 -3.84 12.83 -4.51
N SER A 77 -4.13 11.63 -4.05
CA SER A 77 -5.00 11.35 -2.90
C SER A 77 -4.22 11.44 -1.59
N LEU A 78 -4.59 12.39 -0.74
CA LEU A 78 -4.00 12.57 0.58
C LEU A 78 -4.94 12.02 1.65
N TYR A 79 -4.58 10.88 2.21
CA TYR A 79 -5.28 10.23 3.32
C TYR A 79 -4.83 10.83 4.66
N THR A 80 -5.66 10.67 5.70
CA THR A 80 -5.27 11.02 7.08
C THR A 80 -4.12 10.15 7.56
N MET A 81 -3.41 10.56 8.63
CA MET A 81 -2.32 9.73 9.19
C MET A 81 -2.85 8.40 9.69
N ARG A 82 -4.04 8.38 10.30
CA ARG A 82 -4.69 7.16 10.78
C ARG A 82 -4.97 6.18 9.65
N ASP A 83 -5.55 6.66 8.54
CA ASP A 83 -5.83 5.83 7.37
C ASP A 83 -4.55 5.28 6.74
N LYS A 84 -3.49 6.10 6.67
CA LYS A 84 -2.17 5.66 6.19
C LYS A 84 -1.58 4.54 7.06
N VAL A 85 -1.78 4.61 8.38
CA VAL A 85 -1.33 3.56 9.31
C VAL A 85 -2.08 2.25 9.03
N VAL A 86 -3.40 2.30 8.91
CA VAL A 86 -4.22 1.11 8.62
C VAL A 86 -3.83 0.52 7.27
N GLN A 87 -3.78 1.33 6.22
CA GLN A 87 -3.36 0.90 4.87
C GLN A 87 -1.97 0.26 4.88
N THR A 88 -1.03 0.85 5.63
CA THR A 88 0.34 0.31 5.75
C THR A 88 0.36 -1.02 6.48
N SER A 89 -0.41 -1.16 7.56
CA SER A 89 -0.54 -2.42 8.31
C SER A 89 -1.14 -3.53 7.43
N ILE A 90 -2.21 -3.22 6.69
CA ILE A 90 -2.81 -4.14 5.71
C ILE A 90 -1.76 -4.55 4.67
N ALA A 91 -1.09 -3.59 4.06
CA ALA A 91 -0.08 -3.85 3.02
C ALA A 91 1.06 -4.73 3.52
N GLN A 92 1.53 -4.53 4.76
CA GLN A 92 2.59 -5.34 5.35
C GLN A 92 2.18 -6.80 5.56
N GLU A 93 0.96 -7.05 6.03
CA GLU A 93 0.48 -8.42 6.24
C GLU A 93 0.09 -9.10 4.92
N LEU A 94 -0.53 -8.38 3.98
CA LEU A 94 -0.82 -8.91 2.64
C LEU A 94 0.46 -9.23 1.86
N SER A 95 1.49 -8.40 1.96
CA SER A 95 2.77 -8.66 1.31
C SER A 95 3.35 -10.00 1.75
N ARG A 96 3.25 -10.38 3.01
CA ARG A 96 3.74 -11.69 3.50
C ARG A 96 3.00 -12.87 2.87
N ILE A 97 1.72 -12.70 2.56
CA ILE A 97 0.88 -13.75 1.97
C ILE A 97 1.13 -13.87 0.47
N TYR A 98 1.32 -12.72 -0.21
CA TYR A 98 1.39 -12.68 -1.66
C TYR A 98 2.81 -12.70 -2.21
N GLU A 99 3.82 -12.28 -1.44
CA GLU A 99 5.23 -12.28 -1.88
C GLU A 99 5.68 -13.63 -2.48
N PRO A 100 5.39 -14.79 -1.85
CA PRO A 100 5.78 -16.08 -2.41
C PRO A 100 5.01 -16.48 -3.67
N LYS A 101 3.88 -15.80 -3.96
CA LYS A 101 2.99 -16.10 -5.09
C LYS A 101 3.30 -15.27 -6.34
N PHE A 102 4.09 -14.21 -6.19
CA PHE A 102 4.48 -13.38 -7.33
C PHE A 102 5.53 -14.07 -8.21
N SER A 103 5.35 -13.92 -9.51
CA SER A 103 6.38 -14.35 -10.47
C SER A 103 7.73 -13.67 -10.16
N PRO A 104 8.86 -14.38 -10.34
CA PRO A 104 10.19 -13.79 -10.24
C PRO A 104 10.43 -12.58 -11.16
N CYS A 105 9.60 -12.41 -12.20
CA CYS A 105 9.69 -11.31 -13.16
C CYS A 105 8.94 -10.04 -12.69
N VAL A 106 8.19 -10.09 -11.58
CA VAL A 106 7.52 -8.91 -11.01
C VAL A 106 8.51 -8.15 -10.15
N TYR A 107 8.77 -6.90 -10.47
CA TYR A 107 9.71 -6.02 -9.74
C TYR A 107 9.01 -4.88 -9.00
N ALA A 108 7.90 -4.38 -9.51
CA ALA A 108 7.20 -3.25 -8.92
C ALA A 108 6.51 -3.62 -7.59
N TYR A 109 6.54 -2.68 -6.64
CA TYR A 109 5.86 -2.75 -5.34
C TYR A 109 6.25 -3.96 -4.47
N ARG A 110 7.46 -4.49 -4.65
CA ARG A 110 8.00 -5.62 -3.87
C ARG A 110 9.20 -5.19 -3.06
N ASN A 111 9.33 -5.76 -1.86
CA ASN A 111 10.53 -5.60 -1.05
C ASN A 111 11.74 -6.21 -1.78
N ASP A 112 12.90 -5.61 -1.59
CA ASP A 112 14.18 -6.06 -2.17
C ASP A 112 14.20 -6.16 -3.70
N ARG A 113 13.25 -5.47 -4.38
CA ARG A 113 13.19 -5.33 -5.84
C ARG A 113 13.26 -3.87 -6.24
N SER A 114 13.92 -3.58 -7.35
CA SER A 114 14.09 -2.21 -7.85
C SER A 114 14.01 -2.15 -9.37
N ALA A 115 13.77 -0.95 -9.89
CA ALA A 115 13.85 -0.71 -11.34
C ALA A 115 15.25 -1.01 -11.88
N MET A 116 16.30 -0.72 -11.10
CA MET A 116 17.68 -1.03 -11.47
C MET A 116 17.88 -2.54 -11.61
N GLY A 117 17.44 -3.33 -10.61
CA GLY A 117 17.54 -4.80 -10.70
C GLY A 117 16.72 -5.40 -11.86
N ALA A 118 15.62 -4.75 -12.26
CA ALA A 118 14.89 -5.15 -13.46
C ALA A 118 15.70 -4.87 -14.74
N ALA A 119 16.34 -3.69 -14.82
CA ALA A 119 17.18 -3.32 -15.95
C ALA A 119 18.40 -4.25 -16.08
N GLU A 120 19.12 -4.51 -15.00
CA GLU A 120 20.24 -5.43 -14.95
C GLU A 120 19.88 -6.86 -15.44
N ARG A 121 18.69 -7.32 -15.03
CA ARG A 121 18.20 -8.62 -15.49
C ARG A 121 17.92 -8.61 -17.00
N ILE A 122 17.28 -7.57 -17.52
CA ILE A 122 17.02 -7.43 -18.96
C ILE A 122 18.34 -7.39 -19.74
N GLU A 123 19.29 -6.59 -19.28
CA GLU A 123 20.63 -6.49 -19.91
C GLU A 123 21.32 -7.86 -19.97
N LYS A 124 21.31 -8.62 -18.89
CA LYS A 124 21.87 -9.98 -18.82
C LYS A 124 21.18 -10.93 -19.80
N GLU A 125 19.85 -10.90 -19.91
CA GLU A 125 19.10 -11.77 -20.82
C GLU A 125 19.40 -11.44 -22.29
N ILE A 126 19.51 -10.17 -22.64
CA ILE A 126 19.88 -9.72 -23.99
C ILE A 126 21.33 -10.08 -24.30
N GLY A 127 22.26 -9.79 -23.37
CA GLY A 127 23.68 -10.08 -23.53
C GLY A 127 23.99 -11.58 -23.67
N SER A 128 23.05 -12.45 -23.26
CA SER A 128 23.17 -13.90 -23.46
C SER A 128 23.01 -14.35 -24.94
N GLY A 129 22.59 -13.45 -25.83
CA GLY A 129 22.29 -13.76 -27.23
C GLY A 129 21.04 -14.60 -27.48
N ARG A 130 20.28 -14.92 -26.39
CA ARG A 130 19.06 -15.73 -26.48
C ARG A 130 17.91 -14.98 -27.12
N TYR A 131 17.86 -13.66 -26.91
CA TYR A 131 16.79 -12.77 -27.38
C TYR A 131 17.35 -11.67 -28.27
N SER A 132 16.73 -11.48 -29.44
CA SER A 132 17.11 -10.44 -30.42
C SER A 132 16.14 -9.25 -30.43
N TRP A 133 15.04 -9.36 -29.68
CA TRP A 133 13.96 -8.37 -29.70
C TRP A 133 13.50 -8.03 -28.28
N ILE A 134 13.14 -6.77 -28.09
CA ILE A 134 12.48 -6.29 -26.86
C ILE A 134 11.15 -5.67 -27.27
N ALA A 135 10.04 -6.17 -26.68
CA ALA A 135 8.74 -5.51 -26.76
C ALA A 135 8.45 -4.80 -25.44
N LYS A 136 8.13 -3.51 -25.51
CA LYS A 136 7.66 -2.72 -24.36
C LYS A 136 6.18 -2.45 -24.52
N THR A 137 5.39 -2.83 -23.52
CA THR A 137 3.95 -2.56 -23.46
C THR A 137 3.60 -1.88 -22.14
N ASP A 138 2.53 -1.11 -22.12
CA ASP A 138 1.99 -0.46 -20.93
C ASP A 138 0.47 -0.57 -20.92
N ILE A 139 -0.11 -0.57 -19.73
CA ILE A 139 -1.56 -0.57 -19.55
C ILE A 139 -2.00 0.84 -19.16
N GLU A 140 -2.67 1.52 -20.07
CA GLU A 140 -3.16 2.87 -19.85
C GLU A 140 -4.11 2.93 -18.64
N SER A 141 -3.86 3.87 -17.72
CA SER A 141 -4.67 4.12 -16.53
C SER A 141 -4.95 2.85 -15.72
N PHE A 142 -3.94 1.99 -15.52
CA PHE A 142 -4.10 0.69 -14.90
C PHE A 142 -4.87 0.75 -13.57
N PHE A 143 -4.47 1.65 -12.67
CA PHE A 143 -5.09 1.75 -11.34
C PHE A 143 -6.53 2.27 -11.41
N ASP A 144 -6.83 3.21 -12.29
CA ASP A 144 -8.17 3.79 -12.46
C ASP A 144 -9.17 2.77 -13.05
N ARG A 145 -8.65 1.77 -13.76
CA ARG A 145 -9.45 0.72 -14.41
C ARG A 145 -9.60 -0.55 -13.57
N ILE A 146 -9.05 -0.59 -12.35
CA ILE A 146 -9.25 -1.73 -11.46
C ILE A 146 -10.71 -1.84 -11.03
N ARG A 147 -11.33 -2.95 -11.39
CA ARG A 147 -12.70 -3.27 -10.96
C ARG A 147 -12.67 -3.81 -9.53
N VAL A 148 -13.04 -2.97 -8.55
CA VAL A 148 -13.02 -3.32 -7.12
C VAL A 148 -13.74 -4.65 -6.82
N PRO A 149 -14.95 -4.96 -7.37
CA PRO A 149 -15.59 -6.24 -7.12
C PRO A 149 -14.79 -7.45 -7.60
N LEU A 150 -14.03 -7.28 -8.70
CA LEU A 150 -13.17 -8.34 -9.22
C LEU A 150 -11.94 -8.54 -8.34
N LEU A 151 -11.37 -7.44 -7.84
CA LEU A 151 -10.25 -7.48 -6.89
C LEU A 151 -10.68 -8.18 -5.60
N LYS A 152 -11.80 -7.79 -5.00
CA LYS A 152 -12.35 -8.46 -3.80
C LYS A 152 -12.49 -9.97 -4.00
N ARG A 153 -13.13 -10.43 -5.07
CA ARG A 153 -13.25 -11.86 -5.39
C ARG A 153 -11.91 -12.58 -5.52
N LYS A 154 -10.87 -11.90 -6.01
CA LYS A 154 -9.52 -12.48 -6.07
C LYS A 154 -8.88 -12.59 -4.69
N LEU A 155 -9.08 -11.59 -3.84
CA LEU A 155 -8.59 -11.60 -2.45
C LEU A 155 -9.28 -12.71 -1.64
N GLU A 156 -10.59 -12.88 -1.76
CA GLU A 156 -11.42 -13.91 -1.10
C GLU A 156 -10.97 -15.35 -1.38
N ARG A 157 -10.30 -15.59 -2.50
CA ARG A 157 -9.71 -16.91 -2.81
C ARG A 157 -8.59 -17.30 -1.84
N VAL A 158 -7.91 -16.33 -1.29
CA VAL A 158 -6.75 -16.52 -0.41
C VAL A 158 -7.07 -16.12 1.03
N ILE A 159 -7.76 -15.00 1.20
CA ILE A 159 -8.16 -14.44 2.47
C ILE A 159 -9.58 -14.92 2.75
N LYS A 160 -9.76 -15.64 3.86
CA LYS A 160 -11.05 -16.22 4.25
C LYS A 160 -11.76 -15.44 5.36
N GLU A 161 -11.14 -14.39 5.86
CA GLU A 161 -11.68 -13.50 6.87
C GLU A 161 -12.39 -12.32 6.19
N GLU A 162 -13.71 -12.27 6.31
CA GLU A 162 -14.56 -11.23 5.70
C GLU A 162 -14.17 -9.84 6.21
N ASP A 163 -13.92 -9.70 7.51
CA ASP A 163 -13.49 -8.45 8.15
C ASP A 163 -12.24 -7.83 7.49
N VAL A 164 -11.34 -8.67 6.96
CA VAL A 164 -10.15 -8.18 6.23
C VAL A 164 -10.51 -7.67 4.84
N ILE A 165 -11.51 -8.27 4.20
CA ILE A 165 -11.97 -7.87 2.85
C ILE A 165 -12.81 -6.58 2.93
N GLU A 166 -13.49 -6.35 4.04
CA GLU A 166 -14.29 -5.15 4.29
C GLU A 166 -13.46 -3.95 4.76
N LEU A 167 -12.32 -4.21 5.43
CA LEU A 167 -11.37 -3.21 5.88
C LEU A 167 -10.62 -2.55 4.71
#